data_2091b86eaf8f226eb9d7034fcfc9fc29
#
_entry.id   2091b86eaf8f226eb9d7034fcfc9fc29
#
_cell.length_a   1.000
_cell.length_b   1.000
_cell.length_c   1.000
_cell.angle_alpha   90.00
_cell.angle_beta   90.00
_cell.angle_gamma   90.00
#
_symmetry.space_group_name_H-M   'P 1'
#
loop_
_entity.id
_entity.type
_entity.pdbx_description
1 polymer ?
#
loop_
_entity_poly.entity_id
_entity_poly.type
_entity_poly.pdbx_seq_one_letter_code
_entity_poly.pdbx_strand_id
1 'polypeptide(L)'
;MKPLVSIIMGSTSDLPVMEKACKWLEEQEIPFEVNALSAHRTPDAVETFAKEAKGRGVKVIIAAAGMAAALPGVIAASTPLPVIGVPIKGMLDGLDALLSIVQMPPGIPVATVGVNGAQNAAILAAEMIALGDESIAKKIDNWKASLGKKIEKANKELAELKDYKFKC
;
A
#
# COMPACT_ATOMS: atom_id res chain seq x y z
N MET A 1 -2.83 20.68 -4.55
CA MET A 1 -3.60 19.59 -5.19
C MET A 1 -4.23 18.75 -4.08
N LYS A 2 -5.48 18.24 -4.22
CA LYS A 2 -6.09 17.40 -3.18
C LYS A 2 -5.49 15.99 -3.23
N PRO A 3 -5.18 15.35 -2.09
CA PRO A 3 -4.66 13.99 -2.08
C PRO A 3 -5.74 13.00 -2.52
N LEU A 4 -5.36 12.03 -3.37
CA LEU A 4 -6.21 10.90 -3.76
C LEU A 4 -5.94 9.67 -2.88
N VAL A 5 -4.70 9.51 -2.43
CA VAL A 5 -4.27 8.43 -1.54
C VAL A 5 -3.79 9.04 -0.22
N SER A 6 -4.21 8.46 0.89
CA SER A 6 -3.68 8.82 2.21
C SER A 6 -2.88 7.66 2.76
N ILE A 7 -1.60 7.90 3.06
CA ILE A 7 -0.71 6.93 3.70
C ILE A 7 -0.66 7.27 5.18
N ILE A 8 -0.94 6.29 6.03
CA ILE A 8 -0.91 6.43 7.48
C ILE A 8 -0.12 5.29 8.12
N MET A 9 0.70 5.61 9.10
CA MET A 9 1.53 4.65 9.83
C MET A 9 1.47 4.91 11.34
N GLY A 10 1.62 3.86 12.13
CA GLY A 10 1.57 3.94 13.60
C GLY A 10 2.78 4.61 14.23
N SER A 11 3.89 4.66 13.50
CA SER A 11 5.16 5.23 13.93
C SER A 11 6.02 5.60 12.72
N THR A 12 6.90 6.59 12.88
CA THR A 12 7.91 6.93 11.86
C THR A 12 8.95 5.82 11.66
N SER A 13 9.04 4.84 12.55
CA SER A 13 9.84 3.62 12.35
C SER A 13 9.41 2.80 11.14
N ASP A 14 8.16 2.97 10.67
CA ASP A 14 7.60 2.25 9.54
C ASP A 14 7.91 2.96 8.19
N LEU A 15 8.41 4.21 8.26
CA LEU A 15 8.70 5.04 7.10
C LEU A 15 9.64 4.37 6.08
N PRO A 16 10.73 3.68 6.47
CA PRO A 16 11.62 3.04 5.50
C PRO A 16 10.92 2.00 4.61
N VAL A 17 9.85 1.35 5.13
CA VAL A 17 9.01 0.45 4.35
C VAL A 17 8.04 1.26 3.48
N MET A 18 7.37 2.27 4.08
CA MET A 18 6.31 3.04 3.42
C MET A 18 6.83 4.00 2.35
N GLU A 19 8.11 4.39 2.40
CA GLU A 19 8.75 5.15 1.32
C GLU A 19 8.62 4.50 -0.05
N LYS A 20 8.53 3.16 -0.13
CA LYS A 20 8.33 2.46 -1.40
C LYS A 20 6.97 2.80 -2.03
N ALA A 21 5.95 2.98 -1.20
CA ALA A 21 4.65 3.45 -1.65
C ALA A 21 4.70 4.91 -2.09
N CYS A 22 5.33 5.77 -1.28
CA CYS A 22 5.48 7.20 -1.58
C CYS A 22 6.22 7.41 -2.92
N LYS A 23 7.36 6.75 -3.09
CA LYS A 23 8.18 6.87 -4.32
C LYS A 23 7.40 6.41 -5.56
N TRP A 24 6.69 5.29 -5.44
CA TRP A 24 5.90 4.80 -6.57
C TRP A 24 4.75 5.75 -6.94
N LEU A 25 4.02 6.28 -5.95
CA LEU A 25 2.94 7.26 -6.20
C LEU A 25 3.48 8.55 -6.80
N GLU A 26 4.63 9.03 -6.33
CA GLU A 26 5.32 10.20 -6.88
C GLU A 26 5.74 9.97 -8.34
N GLU A 27 6.37 8.83 -8.65
CA GLU A 27 6.76 8.45 -10.01
C GLU A 27 5.57 8.37 -10.97
N GLN A 28 4.39 7.98 -10.45
CA GLN A 28 3.15 7.94 -11.23
C GLN A 28 2.38 9.26 -11.18
N GLU A 29 2.91 10.30 -10.54
CA GLU A 29 2.24 11.60 -10.37
C GLU A 29 0.80 11.45 -9.81
N ILE A 30 0.62 10.58 -8.83
CA ILE A 30 -0.65 10.38 -8.11
C ILE A 30 -0.57 11.14 -6.79
N PRO A 31 -1.41 12.17 -6.57
CA PRO A 31 -1.36 12.98 -5.35
C PRO A 31 -1.65 12.16 -4.09
N PHE A 32 -0.80 12.30 -3.09
CA PHE A 32 -0.95 11.62 -1.81
C PHE A 32 -0.57 12.50 -0.62
N GLU A 33 -0.98 12.09 0.56
CA GLU A 33 -0.54 12.64 1.85
C GLU A 33 0.04 11.54 2.73
N VAL A 34 0.91 11.92 3.68
CA VAL A 34 1.52 10.96 4.63
C VAL A 34 1.31 11.46 6.05
N ASN A 35 0.82 10.59 6.93
CA ASN A 35 0.52 10.90 8.31
C ASN A 35 1.05 9.81 9.26
N ALA A 36 1.42 10.20 10.48
CA ALA A 36 1.76 9.29 11.56
C ALA A 36 0.74 9.46 12.70
N LEU A 37 -0.09 8.42 12.91
CA LEU A 37 -1.09 8.36 13.98
C LEU A 37 -1.16 6.93 14.52
N SER A 38 -1.33 6.78 15.82
CA SER A 38 -1.34 5.47 16.47
C SER A 38 -2.73 5.11 17.02
N ALA A 39 -3.27 3.97 16.59
CA ALA A 39 -4.54 3.48 17.12
C ALA A 39 -4.52 3.25 18.63
N HIS A 40 -3.35 2.90 19.19
CA HIS A 40 -3.22 2.66 20.63
C HIS A 40 -2.89 3.92 21.46
N ARG A 41 -2.20 4.92 20.84
CA ARG A 41 -1.70 6.10 21.56
C ARG A 41 -2.52 7.37 21.29
N THR A 42 -3.15 7.45 20.13
CA THR A 42 -3.94 8.60 19.68
C THR A 42 -5.23 8.15 18.99
N PRO A 43 -6.10 7.34 19.66
CA PRO A 43 -7.28 6.74 19.03
C PRO A 43 -8.25 7.79 18.48
N ASP A 44 -8.52 8.85 19.21
CA ASP A 44 -9.45 9.92 18.79
C ASP A 44 -8.97 10.64 17.53
N ALA A 45 -7.65 10.85 17.42
CA ALA A 45 -7.04 11.47 16.24
C ALA A 45 -7.14 10.54 15.01
N VAL A 46 -7.02 9.22 15.20
CA VAL A 46 -7.19 8.23 14.13
C VAL A 46 -8.64 8.21 13.65
N GLU A 47 -9.60 8.24 14.56
CA GLU A 47 -11.02 8.27 14.23
C GLU A 47 -11.41 9.55 13.46
N THR A 48 -10.98 10.70 13.94
CA THR A 48 -11.19 12.01 13.29
C THR A 48 -10.58 12.01 11.88
N PHE A 49 -9.32 11.58 11.76
CA PHE A 49 -8.62 11.46 10.48
C PHE A 49 -9.40 10.62 9.47
N ALA A 50 -9.89 9.44 9.89
CA ALA A 50 -10.61 8.51 9.04
C ALA A 50 -11.96 9.07 8.57
N LYS A 51 -12.73 9.70 9.47
CA LYS A 51 -14.01 10.34 9.17
C LYS A 51 -13.87 11.49 8.17
N GLU A 52 -12.82 12.30 8.29
CA GLU A 52 -12.60 13.47 7.46
C GLU A 52 -11.94 13.16 6.11
N ALA A 53 -11.32 12.00 5.95
CA ALA A 53 -10.52 11.64 4.76
C ALA A 53 -11.29 11.83 3.44
N LYS A 54 -12.55 11.38 3.39
CA LYS A 54 -13.41 11.55 2.20
C LYS A 54 -13.64 13.02 1.85
N GLY A 55 -13.85 13.87 2.85
CA GLY A 55 -14.06 15.32 2.67
C GLY A 55 -12.81 16.03 2.14
N ARG A 56 -11.61 15.55 2.48
CA ARG A 56 -10.35 16.07 1.94
C ARG A 56 -10.09 15.66 0.48
N GLY A 57 -10.86 14.71 -0.06
CA GLY A 57 -10.73 14.24 -1.45
C GLY A 57 -10.05 12.87 -1.57
N VAL A 58 -9.66 12.25 -0.45
CA VAL A 58 -9.07 10.93 -0.43
C VAL A 58 -10.04 9.88 -0.99
N LYS A 59 -9.52 8.97 -1.78
CA LYS A 59 -10.25 7.85 -2.39
C LYS A 59 -9.91 6.51 -1.75
N VAL A 60 -8.65 6.34 -1.34
CA VAL A 60 -8.13 5.10 -0.74
C VAL A 60 -7.17 5.46 0.40
N ILE A 61 -7.22 4.72 1.49
CA ILE A 61 -6.29 4.86 2.62
C ILE A 61 -5.37 3.63 2.66
N ILE A 62 -4.06 3.86 2.71
CA ILE A 62 -3.05 2.83 2.94
C ILE A 62 -2.60 2.95 4.39
N ALA A 63 -2.86 1.94 5.21
CA ALA A 63 -2.55 1.95 6.62
C ALA A 63 -1.52 0.88 6.98
N ALA A 64 -0.37 1.30 7.53
CA ALA A 64 0.72 0.42 7.94
C ALA A 64 0.77 0.24 9.46
N ALA A 65 0.94 -0.99 9.90
CA ALA A 65 1.10 -1.32 11.30
C ALA A 65 1.88 -2.61 11.51
N GLY A 66 2.65 -2.66 12.59
CA GLY A 66 3.34 -3.87 13.06
C GLY A 66 2.75 -4.40 14.36
N MET A 67 3.24 -5.55 14.81
CA MET A 67 2.83 -6.20 16.07
C MET A 67 1.30 -6.48 16.08
N ALA A 68 0.59 -6.05 17.14
CA ALA A 68 -0.88 -6.13 17.24
C ALA A 68 -1.59 -5.10 16.34
N ALA A 69 -1.27 -5.06 15.10
CA ALA A 69 -1.52 -4.10 14.02
C ALA A 69 -3.00 -3.63 13.88
N ALA A 70 -3.52 -2.93 14.90
CA ALA A 70 -4.92 -2.52 14.98
C ALA A 70 -5.28 -1.36 14.02
N LEU A 71 -4.30 -0.55 13.60
CA LEU A 71 -4.55 0.70 12.88
C LEU A 71 -5.41 0.54 11.61
N PRO A 72 -5.15 -0.43 10.70
CA PRO A 72 -5.96 -0.58 9.49
C PRO A 72 -7.42 -0.91 9.80
N GLY A 73 -7.68 -1.79 10.76
CA GLY A 73 -9.03 -2.18 11.17
C GLY A 73 -9.81 -1.03 11.84
N VAL A 74 -9.14 -0.25 12.69
CA VAL A 74 -9.76 0.94 13.34
C VAL A 74 -10.14 1.99 12.31
N ILE A 75 -9.28 2.24 11.31
CA ILE A 75 -9.57 3.17 10.22
C ILE A 75 -10.74 2.64 9.37
N ALA A 76 -10.73 1.37 8.99
CA ALA A 76 -11.79 0.76 8.18
C ALA A 76 -13.17 0.83 8.86
N ALA A 77 -13.20 0.74 10.19
CA ALA A 77 -14.44 0.90 10.97
C ALA A 77 -14.97 2.36 10.99
N SER A 78 -14.13 3.34 10.70
CA SER A 78 -14.43 4.77 10.85
C SER A 78 -14.63 5.51 9.52
N THR A 79 -14.47 4.84 8.37
CA THR A 79 -14.60 5.45 7.03
C THR A 79 -15.30 4.52 6.05
N PRO A 80 -16.07 5.06 5.07
CA PRO A 80 -16.58 4.26 3.96
C PRO A 80 -15.57 4.08 2.82
N LEU A 81 -14.35 4.65 2.93
CA LEU A 81 -13.32 4.52 1.91
C LEU A 81 -12.65 3.13 1.97
N PRO A 82 -12.18 2.59 0.85
CA PRO A 82 -11.34 1.41 0.85
C PRO A 82 -10.08 1.62 1.70
N VAL A 83 -9.75 0.62 2.53
CA VAL A 83 -8.54 0.61 3.35
C VAL A 83 -7.66 -0.57 2.93
N ILE A 84 -6.39 -0.27 2.67
CA ILE A 84 -5.37 -1.26 2.34
C ILE A 84 -4.41 -1.35 3.52
N GLY A 85 -4.32 -2.53 4.12
CA GLY A 85 -3.42 -2.80 5.24
C GLY A 85 -2.05 -3.28 4.77
N VAL A 86 -1.00 -2.68 5.32
CA VAL A 86 0.39 -3.08 5.11
C VAL A 86 0.95 -3.64 6.42
N PRO A 87 1.07 -4.97 6.55
CA PRO A 87 1.74 -5.56 7.71
C PRO A 87 3.22 -5.18 7.72
N ILE A 88 3.71 -4.65 8.84
CA ILE A 88 5.11 -4.31 9.01
C ILE A 88 5.84 -5.45 9.72
N LYS A 89 6.97 -5.87 9.15
CA LYS A 89 7.84 -6.88 9.75
C LYS A 89 8.40 -6.37 11.09
N GLY A 90 8.14 -7.12 12.13
CA GLY A 90 8.64 -6.89 13.47
C GLY A 90 8.83 -8.23 14.16
N MET A 91 8.16 -8.46 15.29
CA MET A 91 8.11 -9.75 15.96
C MET A 91 7.48 -10.80 15.02
N LEU A 92 7.77 -12.09 15.23
CA LEU A 92 7.25 -13.22 14.43
C LEU A 92 7.36 -13.01 12.90
N ASP A 93 8.40 -12.29 12.47
CA ASP A 93 8.64 -11.94 11.06
C ASP A 93 7.47 -11.24 10.35
N GLY A 94 6.57 -10.60 11.12
CA GLY A 94 5.40 -9.87 10.64
C GLY A 94 4.15 -10.73 10.47
N LEU A 95 4.19 -12.03 10.85
CA LEU A 95 3.01 -12.91 10.82
C LEU A 95 1.91 -12.44 11.78
N ASP A 96 2.31 -11.95 12.95
CA ASP A 96 1.41 -11.33 13.94
C ASP A 96 0.68 -10.12 13.34
N ALA A 97 1.38 -9.23 12.67
CA ALA A 97 0.80 -8.07 12.02
C ALA A 97 -0.12 -8.48 10.85
N LEU A 98 0.32 -9.41 10.02
CA LEU A 98 -0.49 -9.93 8.90
C LEU A 98 -1.82 -10.50 9.41
N LEU A 99 -1.79 -11.36 10.41
CA LEU A 99 -3.00 -11.99 10.96
C LEU A 99 -3.90 -10.95 11.66
N SER A 100 -3.32 -9.96 12.36
CA SER A 100 -4.08 -8.88 13.00
C SER A 100 -4.81 -8.00 11.99
N ILE A 101 -4.25 -7.82 10.80
CA ILE A 101 -4.83 -6.95 9.75
C ILE A 101 -5.85 -7.71 8.90
N VAL A 102 -5.55 -8.96 8.50
CA VAL A 102 -6.39 -9.70 7.54
C VAL A 102 -7.63 -10.32 8.16
N GLN A 103 -7.60 -10.64 9.47
CA GLN A 103 -8.69 -11.33 10.19
C GLN A 103 -9.78 -10.32 10.63
N MET A 104 -10.46 -9.72 9.65
CA MET A 104 -11.51 -8.73 9.91
C MET A 104 -12.90 -9.39 10.02
N PRO A 105 -13.80 -8.87 10.90
CA PRO A 105 -15.16 -9.34 10.99
C PRO A 105 -15.98 -9.00 9.73
N PRO A 106 -17.07 -9.72 9.46
CA PRO A 106 -17.99 -9.37 8.38
C PRO A 106 -18.49 -7.93 8.51
N GLY A 107 -18.48 -7.20 7.40
CA GLY A 107 -18.94 -5.80 7.32
C GLY A 107 -17.81 -4.76 7.36
N ILE A 108 -16.62 -5.10 7.86
CA ILE A 108 -15.47 -4.17 7.95
C ILE A 108 -14.26 -4.78 7.22
N PRO A 109 -14.23 -4.79 5.90
CA PRO A 109 -13.13 -5.37 5.13
C PRO A 109 -11.88 -4.48 5.15
N VAL A 110 -10.70 -5.12 5.17
CA VAL A 110 -9.39 -4.50 4.90
C VAL A 110 -8.69 -5.29 3.81
N ALA A 111 -8.37 -4.64 2.70
CA ALA A 111 -7.56 -5.26 1.65
C ALA A 111 -6.11 -5.38 2.15
N THR A 112 -5.59 -6.60 2.32
CA THR A 112 -4.28 -6.80 2.97
C THR A 112 -3.24 -7.24 1.94
N VAL A 113 -2.11 -6.53 1.87
CA VAL A 113 -0.96 -6.92 1.05
C VAL A 113 0.05 -7.75 1.86
N GLY A 114 1.05 -8.30 1.20
CA GLY A 114 2.11 -9.05 1.88
C GLY A 114 2.91 -8.21 2.88
N VAL A 115 3.62 -8.86 3.80
CA VAL A 115 4.48 -8.20 4.79
C VAL A 115 5.48 -7.28 4.09
N ASN A 116 5.59 -6.03 4.56
CA ASN A 116 6.38 -4.94 3.97
C ASN A 116 6.03 -4.61 2.50
N GLY A 117 4.83 -5.00 2.04
CA GLY A 117 4.37 -4.84 0.66
C GLY A 117 3.87 -3.44 0.30
N ALA A 118 4.52 -2.39 0.79
CA ALA A 118 4.06 -1.00 0.64
C ALA A 118 3.89 -0.57 -0.83
N GLN A 119 4.80 -0.96 -1.73
CA GLN A 119 4.65 -0.66 -3.15
C GLN A 119 3.40 -1.31 -3.75
N ASN A 120 3.13 -2.57 -3.41
CA ASN A 120 1.91 -3.25 -3.86
C ASN A 120 0.64 -2.59 -3.30
N ALA A 121 0.70 -2.03 -2.10
CA ALA A 121 -0.41 -1.25 -1.55
C ALA A 121 -0.67 0.03 -2.38
N ALA A 122 0.39 0.73 -2.80
CA ALA A 122 0.26 1.91 -3.67
C ALA A 122 -0.31 1.55 -5.04
N ILE A 123 0.15 0.45 -5.63
CA ILE A 123 -0.37 -0.05 -6.92
C ILE A 123 -1.85 -0.41 -6.79
N LEU A 124 -2.23 -1.17 -5.78
CA LEU A 124 -3.61 -1.56 -5.53
C LEU A 124 -4.52 -0.35 -5.28
N ALA A 125 -4.03 0.67 -4.54
CA ALA A 125 -4.75 1.93 -4.36
C ALA A 125 -4.99 2.64 -5.69
N ALA A 126 -3.99 2.71 -6.56
CA ALA A 126 -4.10 3.30 -7.89
C ALA A 126 -5.06 2.50 -8.79
N GLU A 127 -5.03 1.16 -8.73
CA GLU A 127 -5.97 0.29 -9.46
C GLU A 127 -7.42 0.54 -9.01
N MET A 128 -7.67 0.68 -7.71
CA MET A 128 -9.01 1.02 -7.19
C MET A 128 -9.50 2.38 -7.71
N ILE A 129 -8.62 3.38 -7.76
CA ILE A 129 -8.95 4.71 -8.27
C ILE A 129 -9.17 4.67 -9.79
N ALA A 130 -8.39 3.89 -10.51
CA ALA A 130 -8.46 3.72 -11.97
C ALA A 130 -9.82 3.20 -12.45
N LEU A 131 -10.60 2.53 -11.61
CA LEU A 131 -11.97 2.11 -11.94
C LEU A 131 -12.91 3.28 -12.28
N GLY A 132 -12.60 4.48 -11.84
CA GLY A 132 -13.38 5.69 -12.11
C GLY A 132 -12.55 6.88 -12.62
N ASP A 133 -11.27 6.67 -12.96
CA ASP A 133 -10.35 7.70 -13.45
C ASP A 133 -9.49 7.16 -14.60
N GLU A 134 -9.87 7.53 -15.84
CA GLU A 134 -9.17 7.08 -17.05
C GLU A 134 -7.71 7.53 -17.11
N SER A 135 -7.37 8.67 -16.50
CA SER A 135 -5.99 9.18 -16.51
C SER A 135 -5.08 8.28 -15.67
N ILE A 136 -5.56 7.82 -14.53
CA ILE A 136 -4.87 6.87 -13.66
C ILE A 136 -4.88 5.47 -14.28
N ALA A 137 -5.95 5.05 -14.93
CA ALA A 137 -6.01 3.78 -15.67
C ALA A 137 -4.89 3.68 -16.71
N LYS A 138 -4.69 4.71 -17.53
CA LYS A 138 -3.59 4.77 -18.49
C LYS A 138 -2.21 4.68 -17.86
N LYS A 139 -2.00 5.31 -16.68
CA LYS A 139 -0.73 5.21 -15.94
C LYS A 139 -0.47 3.78 -15.48
N ILE A 140 -1.50 3.08 -14.98
CA ILE A 140 -1.40 1.68 -14.56
C ILE A 140 -1.09 0.77 -15.75
N ASP A 141 -1.77 0.94 -16.88
CA ASP A 141 -1.52 0.14 -18.08
C ASP A 141 -0.08 0.31 -18.58
N ASN A 142 0.41 1.55 -18.65
CA ASN A 142 1.78 1.85 -19.06
C ASN A 142 2.80 1.24 -18.07
N TRP A 143 2.54 1.35 -16.78
CA TRP A 143 3.40 0.78 -15.76
C TRP A 143 3.44 -0.76 -15.86
N LYS A 144 2.28 -1.43 -15.99
CA LYS A 144 2.21 -2.89 -16.18
C LYS A 144 2.94 -3.35 -17.44
N ALA A 145 2.76 -2.64 -18.56
CA ALA A 145 3.49 -2.92 -19.79
C ALA A 145 5.02 -2.80 -19.62
N SER A 146 5.49 -1.88 -18.74
CA SER A 146 6.92 -1.73 -18.45
C SER A 146 7.54 -2.91 -17.73
N LEU A 147 6.74 -3.67 -16.96
CA LEU A 147 7.24 -4.84 -16.21
C LEU A 147 7.74 -5.95 -17.14
N GLY A 148 7.03 -6.18 -18.26
CA GLY A 148 7.44 -7.15 -19.27
C GLY A 148 8.83 -6.86 -19.85
N LYS A 149 9.14 -5.59 -20.11
CA LYS A 149 10.45 -5.17 -20.64
C LYS A 149 11.63 -5.52 -19.73
N LYS A 150 11.42 -5.50 -18.40
CA LYS A 150 12.45 -5.90 -17.42
C LYS A 150 12.75 -7.38 -17.53
N ILE A 151 11.72 -8.20 -17.71
CA ILE A 151 11.89 -9.67 -17.88
C ILE A 151 12.54 -9.99 -19.23
N GLU A 152 12.16 -9.31 -20.31
CA GLU A 152 12.81 -9.46 -21.61
C GLU A 152 14.31 -9.12 -21.53
N LYS A 153 14.68 -8.05 -20.83
CA LYS A 153 16.08 -7.68 -20.59
C LYS A 153 16.81 -8.77 -19.81
N ALA A 154 16.23 -9.24 -18.69
CA ALA A 154 16.81 -10.31 -17.88
C ALA A 154 17.01 -11.59 -18.70
N ASN A 155 16.05 -11.97 -19.54
CA ASN A 155 16.18 -13.14 -20.42
C ASN A 155 17.31 -12.98 -21.45
N LYS A 156 17.53 -11.77 -21.98
CA LYS A 156 18.67 -11.50 -22.87
C LYS A 156 20.00 -11.67 -22.13
N GLU A 157 20.11 -11.12 -20.91
CA GLU A 157 21.30 -11.28 -20.06
C GLU A 157 21.57 -12.76 -19.74
N LEU A 158 20.52 -13.53 -19.40
CA LEU A 158 20.63 -14.98 -19.17
C LEU A 158 21.05 -15.74 -20.44
N ALA A 159 20.60 -15.34 -21.61
CA ALA A 159 20.98 -15.95 -22.87
C ALA A 159 22.49 -15.78 -23.22
N GLU A 160 23.12 -14.74 -22.68
CA GLU A 160 24.53 -14.43 -22.87
C GLU A 160 25.47 -15.24 -21.93
N LEU A 161 24.90 -15.95 -20.92
CA LEU A 161 25.71 -16.80 -20.04
C LEU A 161 26.42 -17.91 -20.81
N LYS A 162 27.74 -17.99 -20.65
CA LYS A 162 28.59 -18.98 -21.33
C LYS A 162 29.09 -20.08 -20.40
N ASP A 163 28.85 -19.95 -19.11
CA ASP A 163 29.41 -20.80 -18.06
C ASP A 163 28.73 -22.18 -17.96
N TYR A 164 27.64 -22.38 -18.69
CA TYR A 164 26.84 -23.60 -18.62
C TYR A 164 26.81 -24.31 -19.98
N LYS A 165 27.06 -25.65 -19.97
CA LYS A 165 27.01 -26.48 -21.17
C LYS A 165 25.60 -26.60 -21.75
N PHE A 166 24.59 -26.62 -20.91
CA PHE A 166 23.16 -26.67 -21.26
C PHE A 166 22.43 -25.48 -20.66
N LYS A 167 21.73 -24.76 -21.50
CA LYS A 167 20.82 -23.66 -21.12
C LYS A 167 19.63 -23.66 -22.09
N CYS A 168 18.50 -23.40 -21.54
CA CYS A 168 17.26 -23.29 -22.32
C CYS A 168 17.00 -21.83 -22.73
#